data_ea1325aacbe021b46715920a8d6e9232
#
_entry.id   ea1325aacbe021b46715920a8d6e9232
#
_cell.length_a   1.000
_cell.length_b   1.000
_cell.length_c   1.000
_cell.angle_alpha   90.00
_cell.angle_beta   90.00
_cell.angle_gamma   90.00
#
_symmetry.space_group_name_H-M   'P 1'
#
loop_
_entity.id
_entity.type
_entity.pdbx_description
1 polymer ?
#
loop_
_entity_poly.entity_id
_entity_poly.type
_entity_poly.pdbx_seq_one_letter_code
_entity_poly.pdbx_strand_id
1 'polypeptide(L)'
;NKDLIDLALNGDSDAVKLMMKWGYEGSKKFIGGNPVEKIIQSPRDISEILAVDLIACNNYQNGSEAAKAIDCSTMFILGELDKMANLESGKKFANLVKNSITHVISGSGHMIMIEKAFEMREKILEFLNKWKIIL
;
A
#
# COMPACT_ATOMS: atom_id res chain seq x y z
N ASN A 1 13.01 5.92 3.75
CA ASN A 1 13.09 7.08 4.66
C ASN A 1 13.88 6.68 5.90
N LYS A 2 15.08 7.26 6.06
CA LYS A 2 16.02 6.91 7.12
C LYS A 2 15.44 7.22 8.51
N ASP A 3 14.81 8.39 8.66
CA ASP A 3 14.27 8.82 9.94
C ASP A 3 13.18 7.86 10.47
N LEU A 4 12.37 7.31 9.58
CA LEU A 4 11.37 6.31 9.94
C LEU A 4 12.01 4.99 10.41
N ILE A 5 13.10 4.57 9.76
CA ILE A 5 13.85 3.38 10.15
C ILE A 5 14.49 3.59 11.53
N ASP A 6 15.09 4.76 11.76
CA ASP A 6 15.75 5.10 13.03
C ASP A 6 14.72 5.15 14.18
N LEU A 7 13.54 5.72 13.96
CA LEU A 7 12.43 5.68 14.94
C LEU A 7 11.99 4.24 15.26
N ALA A 8 11.82 3.41 14.24
CA ALA A 8 11.42 2.02 14.41
C ALA A 8 12.47 1.19 15.17
N LEU A 9 13.77 1.39 14.86
CA LEU A 9 14.87 0.72 15.55
C LEU A 9 14.97 1.09 17.04
N ASN A 10 14.56 2.31 17.40
CA ASN A 10 14.52 2.75 18.78
C ASN A 10 13.27 2.27 19.54
N GLY A 11 12.42 1.46 18.92
CA GLY A 11 11.17 1.00 19.54
C GLY A 11 10.14 2.12 19.73
N ASP A 12 10.26 3.21 18.97
CA ASP A 12 9.39 4.37 19.13
C ASP A 12 8.04 4.14 18.45
N SER A 13 6.96 4.17 19.23
CA SER A 13 5.59 4.02 18.75
C SER A 13 5.21 5.10 17.71
N ASP A 14 5.95 6.20 17.65
CA ASP A 14 5.72 7.28 16.69
C ASP A 14 6.09 6.85 15.27
N ALA A 15 6.96 5.85 15.08
CA ALA A 15 7.20 5.25 13.78
C ALA A 15 5.91 4.66 13.18
N VAL A 16 5.17 3.89 13.99
CA VAL A 16 3.89 3.29 13.57
C VAL A 16 2.87 4.39 13.28
N LYS A 17 2.73 5.38 14.17
CA LYS A 17 1.80 6.50 14.00
C LYS A 17 2.09 7.30 12.73
N LEU A 18 3.37 7.55 12.45
CA LEU A 18 3.81 8.29 11.26
C LEU A 18 3.48 7.51 9.98
N MET A 19 3.78 6.21 9.96
CA MET A 19 3.46 5.34 8.84
C MET A 19 1.96 5.29 8.56
N MET A 20 1.14 5.18 9.61
CA MET A 20 -0.31 5.19 9.50
C MET A 20 -0.85 6.53 9.01
N LYS A 21 -0.26 7.65 9.45
CA LYS A 21 -0.61 8.99 8.97
C LYS A 21 -0.32 9.16 7.47
N TRP A 22 0.75 8.56 6.96
CA TRP A 22 1.06 8.58 5.53
C TRP A 22 0.21 7.60 4.71
N GLY A 23 -0.14 6.46 5.31
CA GLY A 23 -0.92 5.42 4.64
C GLY A 23 -2.40 5.73 4.52
N TYR A 24 -2.92 6.65 5.33
CA TYR A 24 -4.35 6.92 5.42
C TYR A 24 -4.68 8.38 5.18
N GLU A 25 -5.34 8.67 4.07
CA GLU A 25 -5.80 10.04 3.76
C GLU A 25 -7.10 10.42 4.48
N GLY A 26 -7.67 9.49 5.23
CA GLY A 26 -9.02 9.53 5.74
C GLY A 26 -9.37 10.65 6.68
N SER A 27 -10.15 11.57 6.15
CA SER A 27 -11.10 12.39 6.91
C SER A 27 -12.41 11.63 7.21
N LYS A 28 -12.53 10.36 6.80
CA LYS A 28 -13.77 9.60 6.98
C LYS A 28 -13.92 9.14 8.43
N LYS A 29 -15.04 9.57 9.03
CA LYS A 29 -15.48 9.01 10.31
C LYS A 29 -16.06 7.63 10.07
N PHE A 30 -15.45 6.61 10.66
CA PHE A 30 -16.01 5.25 10.62
C PHE A 30 -16.97 5.05 11.79
N ILE A 31 -18.13 4.45 11.51
CA ILE A 31 -19.03 3.97 12.55
C ILE A 31 -18.32 2.81 13.26
N GLY A 32 -18.08 2.93 14.56
CA GLY A 32 -17.33 1.92 15.34
C GLY A 32 -15.84 2.19 15.49
N GLY A 33 -15.36 3.37 15.10
CA GLY A 33 -13.97 3.82 15.24
C GLY A 33 -13.10 3.49 14.03
N ASN A 34 -11.96 4.18 13.94
CA ASN A 34 -11.01 4.01 12.84
C ASN A 34 -10.32 2.65 12.94
N PRO A 35 -10.40 1.78 11.91
CA PRO A 35 -9.73 0.47 11.93
C PRO A 35 -8.21 0.59 12.11
N VAL A 36 -7.62 1.65 11.59
CA VAL A 36 -6.19 1.94 11.70
C VAL A 36 -5.80 2.26 13.14
N GLU A 37 -6.60 3.08 13.84
CA GLU A 37 -6.39 3.36 15.27
C GLU A 37 -6.46 2.09 16.12
N LYS A 38 -7.33 1.15 15.78
CA LYS A 38 -7.43 -0.14 16.48
C LYS A 38 -6.17 -1.00 16.28
N ILE A 39 -5.55 -0.93 15.12
CA ILE A 39 -4.27 -1.62 14.86
C ILE A 39 -3.16 -1.00 15.69
N ILE A 40 -3.08 0.33 15.75
CA ILE A 40 -2.07 1.06 16.54
C ILE A 40 -2.23 0.79 18.05
N GLN A 41 -3.48 0.68 18.52
CA GLN A 41 -3.79 0.41 19.92
C GLN A 41 -3.65 -1.08 20.29
N SER A 42 -3.26 -1.93 19.36
CA SER A 42 -2.99 -3.35 19.64
C SER A 42 -1.86 -3.46 20.67
N PRO A 43 -2.01 -4.32 21.69
CA PRO A 43 -1.00 -4.50 22.73
C PRO A 43 0.27 -5.20 22.21
N ARG A 44 0.34 -5.57 20.96
CA ARG A 44 1.56 -6.14 20.36
C ARG A 44 2.55 -5.03 20.06
N ASP A 45 3.73 -5.14 20.61
CA ASP A 45 4.85 -4.32 20.17
C ASP A 45 5.28 -4.77 18.78
N ILE A 46 4.92 -3.97 17.78
CA ILE A 46 5.26 -4.24 16.38
C ILE A 46 6.48 -3.43 15.91
N SER A 47 7.09 -2.65 16.80
CA SER A 47 8.18 -1.74 16.42
C SER A 47 9.42 -2.47 15.93
N GLU A 48 9.81 -3.57 16.58
CA GLU A 48 10.94 -4.39 16.11
C GLU A 48 10.68 -5.02 14.74
N ILE A 49 9.48 -5.57 14.55
CA ILE A 49 9.05 -6.16 13.27
C ILE A 49 9.05 -5.08 12.18
N LEU A 50 8.51 -3.91 12.50
CA LEU A 50 8.47 -2.78 11.57
C LEU A 50 9.87 -2.35 11.13
N ALA A 51 10.83 -2.30 12.07
CA ALA A 51 12.21 -1.95 11.75
C ALA A 51 12.85 -2.94 10.75
N VAL A 52 12.65 -4.25 10.97
CA VAL A 52 13.14 -5.31 10.07
C VAL A 52 12.54 -5.16 8.67
N ASP A 53 11.21 -4.96 8.58
CA ASP A 53 10.51 -4.82 7.31
C ASP A 53 10.94 -3.56 6.55
N LEU A 54 11.08 -2.42 7.24
CA LEU A 54 11.54 -1.17 6.62
C LEU A 54 12.97 -1.28 6.10
N ILE A 55 13.87 -1.96 6.83
CA ILE A 55 15.25 -2.22 6.40
C ILE A 55 15.24 -3.12 5.17
N ALA A 56 14.45 -4.20 5.17
CA ALA A 56 14.33 -5.10 4.03
C ALA A 56 13.84 -4.36 2.78
N CYS A 57 12.78 -3.54 2.91
CA CYS A 57 12.28 -2.72 1.82
C CYS A 57 13.33 -1.71 1.31
N ASN A 58 14.08 -1.08 2.21
CA ASN A 58 15.11 -0.11 1.84
C ASN A 58 16.30 -0.75 1.11
N ASN A 59 16.64 -1.98 1.45
CA ASN A 59 17.76 -2.73 0.88
C ASN A 59 17.39 -3.48 -0.41
N TYR A 60 16.11 -3.61 -0.73
CA TYR A 60 15.66 -4.27 -1.96
C TYR A 60 15.95 -3.43 -3.20
N GLN A 61 16.87 -3.88 -4.06
CA GLN A 61 17.33 -3.14 -5.23
C GLN A 61 16.81 -3.69 -6.56
N ASN A 62 16.28 -4.90 -6.58
CA ASN A 62 15.97 -5.61 -7.82
C ASN A 62 14.51 -5.42 -8.31
N GLY A 63 13.76 -4.47 -7.74
CA GLY A 63 12.33 -4.28 -8.05
C GLY A 63 12.05 -4.05 -9.52
N SER A 64 12.84 -3.22 -10.19
CA SER A 64 12.66 -2.93 -11.62
C SER A 64 12.91 -4.14 -12.51
N GLU A 65 13.92 -4.93 -12.22
CA GLU A 65 14.22 -6.14 -12.98
C GLU A 65 13.18 -7.22 -12.75
N ALA A 66 12.72 -7.38 -11.51
CA ALA A 66 11.62 -8.29 -11.18
C ALA A 66 10.32 -7.88 -11.89
N ALA A 67 10.00 -6.59 -11.94
CA ALA A 67 8.81 -6.08 -12.65
C ALA A 67 8.84 -6.41 -14.15
N LYS A 68 9.99 -6.22 -14.80
CA LYS A 68 10.16 -6.55 -16.24
C LYS A 68 10.05 -8.05 -16.52
N ALA A 69 10.35 -8.89 -15.54
CA ALA A 69 10.27 -10.36 -15.67
C ALA A 69 8.85 -10.91 -15.45
N ILE A 70 7.89 -10.08 -15.02
CA ILE A 70 6.49 -10.50 -14.86
C ILE A 70 5.87 -10.71 -16.25
N ASP A 71 5.42 -11.92 -16.53
CA ASP A 71 4.80 -12.31 -17.78
C ASP A 71 3.28 -12.59 -17.67
N CYS A 72 2.78 -12.74 -16.46
CA CYS A 72 1.35 -12.93 -16.21
C CYS A 72 0.56 -11.62 -16.32
N SER A 73 -0.76 -11.75 -16.50
CA SER A 73 -1.68 -10.61 -16.45
C SER A 73 -1.64 -9.97 -15.07
N THR A 74 -1.36 -8.68 -15.03
CA THR A 74 -1.16 -7.93 -13.79
C THR A 74 -2.08 -6.71 -13.72
N MET A 75 -2.63 -6.45 -12.55
CA MET A 75 -3.40 -5.23 -12.30
C MET A 75 -2.75 -4.42 -11.16
N PHE A 76 -2.57 -3.15 -11.40
CA PHE A 76 -2.19 -2.17 -10.39
C PHE A 76 -3.41 -1.35 -10.00
N ILE A 77 -3.65 -1.23 -8.70
CA ILE A 77 -4.65 -0.31 -8.13
C ILE A 77 -3.90 0.69 -7.27
N LEU A 78 -3.92 1.95 -7.67
CA LEU A 78 -3.14 3.03 -7.06
C LEU A 78 -4.08 4.06 -6.45
N GLY A 79 -3.78 4.51 -5.23
CA GLY A 79 -4.47 5.64 -4.62
C GLY A 79 -3.96 6.97 -5.16
N GLU A 80 -4.88 7.87 -5.53
CA GLU A 80 -4.52 9.20 -6.05
C GLU A 80 -3.70 10.02 -5.05
N LEU A 81 -4.04 9.90 -3.77
CA LEU A 81 -3.47 10.68 -2.66
C LEU A 81 -2.48 9.87 -1.81
N ASP A 82 -1.98 8.76 -2.34
CA ASP A 82 -1.05 7.88 -1.62
C ASP A 82 0.28 8.59 -1.37
N LYS A 83 0.62 8.74 -0.08
CA LYS A 83 1.87 9.38 0.38
C LYS A 83 2.98 8.36 0.69
N MET A 84 2.64 7.07 0.79
CA MET A 84 3.60 5.99 1.01
C MET A 84 4.16 5.48 -0.31
N ALA A 85 3.28 5.12 -1.24
CA ALA A 85 3.62 4.68 -2.59
C ALA A 85 3.11 5.73 -3.59
N ASN A 86 3.86 6.81 -3.74
CA ASN A 86 3.51 7.95 -4.57
C ASN A 86 2.97 7.53 -5.94
N LEU A 87 1.84 8.11 -6.36
CA LEU A 87 1.12 7.77 -7.58
C LEU A 87 2.02 7.72 -8.83
N GLU A 88 2.87 8.71 -9.02
CA GLU A 88 3.75 8.78 -10.18
C GLU A 88 4.81 7.67 -10.17
N SER A 89 5.33 7.33 -8.99
CA SER A 89 6.24 6.19 -8.83
C SER A 89 5.53 4.87 -9.09
N GLY A 90 4.31 4.71 -8.61
CA GLY A 90 3.47 3.54 -8.88
C GLY A 90 3.18 3.36 -10.38
N LYS A 91 2.83 4.42 -11.10
CA LYS A 91 2.64 4.41 -12.55
C LYS A 91 3.93 4.05 -13.30
N LYS A 92 5.06 4.66 -12.92
CA LYS A 92 6.36 4.31 -13.52
C LYS A 92 6.70 2.84 -13.35
N PHE A 93 6.44 2.30 -12.15
CA PHE A 93 6.67 0.89 -11.86
C PHE A 93 5.73 -0.01 -12.67
N ALA A 94 4.44 0.32 -12.74
CA ALA A 94 3.45 -0.42 -13.52
C ALA A 94 3.81 -0.50 -15.02
N ASN A 95 4.40 0.56 -15.57
CA ASN A 95 4.86 0.61 -16.96
C ASN A 95 6.03 -0.35 -17.26
N LEU A 96 6.70 -0.89 -16.24
CA LEU A 96 7.73 -1.91 -16.43
C LEU A 96 7.13 -3.30 -16.68
N VAL A 97 5.89 -3.52 -16.28
CA VAL A 97 5.20 -4.81 -16.41
C VAL A 97 4.46 -4.87 -17.74
N LYS A 98 4.89 -5.75 -18.64
CA LYS A 98 4.44 -5.82 -20.03
C LYS A 98 2.93 -6.01 -20.19
N ASN A 99 2.34 -6.89 -19.38
CA ASN A 99 0.91 -7.26 -19.47
C ASN A 99 0.14 -6.66 -18.28
N SER A 100 0.23 -5.36 -18.08
CA SER A 100 -0.41 -4.71 -16.95
C SER A 100 -1.55 -3.76 -17.34
N ILE A 101 -2.51 -3.61 -16.45
CA ILE A 101 -3.49 -2.53 -16.43
C ILE A 101 -3.39 -1.78 -15.10
N THR A 102 -3.56 -0.46 -15.17
CA THR A 102 -3.47 0.41 -14.00
C THR A 102 -4.78 1.15 -13.80
N HIS A 103 -5.32 1.07 -12.58
CA HIS A 103 -6.46 1.85 -12.13
C HIS A 103 -6.01 2.82 -11.04
N VAL A 104 -6.41 4.07 -11.15
CA VAL A 104 -6.22 5.09 -10.12
C VAL A 104 -7.54 5.31 -9.42
N ILE A 105 -7.56 5.15 -8.09
CA ILE A 105 -8.75 5.39 -7.27
C ILE A 105 -8.69 6.81 -6.72
N SER A 106 -9.62 7.64 -7.17
CA SER A 106 -9.66 9.05 -6.79
C SER A 106 -10.04 9.24 -5.32
N GLY A 107 -9.37 10.21 -4.69
CA GLY A 107 -9.58 10.57 -3.29
C GLY A 107 -9.25 9.44 -2.29
N SER A 108 -8.34 8.54 -2.65
CA SER A 108 -7.84 7.46 -1.78
C SER A 108 -6.34 7.60 -1.54
N GLY A 109 -5.93 7.31 -0.30
CA GLY A 109 -4.53 7.12 0.08
C GLY A 109 -4.06 5.68 -0.17
N HIS A 110 -3.11 5.22 0.65
CA HIS A 110 -2.53 3.87 0.55
C HIS A 110 -3.49 2.75 0.96
N MET A 111 -4.38 3.03 1.91
CA MET A 111 -5.31 2.04 2.47
C MET A 111 -6.60 1.95 1.65
N ILE A 112 -6.47 1.76 0.33
CA ILE A 112 -7.59 1.74 -0.64
C ILE A 112 -8.69 0.77 -0.19
N MET A 113 -8.30 -0.40 0.31
CA MET A 113 -9.23 -1.44 0.78
C MET A 113 -10.12 -0.98 1.96
N ILE A 114 -9.72 0.07 2.67
CA ILE A 114 -10.49 0.67 3.77
C ILE A 114 -11.21 1.93 3.29
N GLU A 115 -10.51 2.77 2.51
CA GLU A 115 -10.99 4.08 2.11
C GLU A 115 -12.01 4.02 0.96
N LYS A 116 -11.81 3.08 0.05
CA LYS A 116 -12.56 2.92 -1.21
C LYS A 116 -12.82 1.45 -1.55
N ALA A 117 -13.26 0.68 -0.55
CA ALA A 117 -13.46 -0.76 -0.65
C ALA A 117 -14.36 -1.18 -1.82
N PHE A 118 -15.42 -0.42 -2.09
CA PHE A 118 -16.35 -0.72 -3.16
C PHE A 118 -15.69 -0.52 -4.53
N GLU A 119 -15.07 0.63 -4.74
CA GLU A 119 -14.38 0.96 -6.00
C GLU A 119 -13.24 -0.02 -6.29
N MET A 120 -12.46 -0.39 -5.26
CA MET A 120 -11.41 -1.40 -5.37
C MET A 120 -11.98 -2.77 -5.78
N ARG A 121 -13.06 -3.20 -5.12
CA ARG A 121 -13.74 -4.47 -5.41
C ARG A 121 -14.20 -4.54 -6.86
N GLU A 122 -14.83 -3.46 -7.36
CA GLU A 122 -15.30 -3.42 -8.75
C GLU A 122 -14.15 -3.60 -9.74
N LYS A 123 -13.00 -2.95 -9.51
CA LYS A 123 -11.83 -3.11 -10.38
C LYS A 123 -11.24 -4.53 -10.35
N ILE A 124 -11.24 -5.16 -9.17
CA ILE A 124 -10.82 -6.57 -9.03
C ILE A 124 -11.77 -7.48 -9.83
N LEU A 125 -13.07 -7.31 -9.72
CA LEU A 125 -14.04 -8.12 -10.45
C LEU A 125 -13.95 -7.91 -11.97
N GLU A 126 -13.80 -6.67 -12.43
CA GLU A 126 -13.56 -6.36 -13.85
C GLU A 126 -12.34 -7.10 -14.39
N PHE A 127 -11.24 -7.09 -13.62
CA PHE A 127 -10.01 -7.78 -14.00
C PHE A 127 -10.18 -9.30 -14.08
N LEU A 128 -10.76 -9.91 -13.04
CA LEU A 128 -10.99 -11.36 -12.99
C LEU A 128 -11.89 -11.83 -14.12
N ASN A 129 -12.96 -11.09 -14.41
CA ASN A 129 -13.88 -11.41 -15.52
C ASN A 129 -13.20 -11.29 -16.89
N LYS A 130 -12.37 -10.26 -17.10
CA LYS A 130 -11.63 -10.06 -18.35
C LYS A 130 -10.73 -11.26 -18.68
N TRP A 131 -10.09 -11.81 -17.65
CA TRP A 131 -9.14 -12.92 -17.82
C TRP A 131 -9.77 -14.29 -17.59
N LYS A 132 -11.11 -14.36 -17.47
CA LYS A 132 -11.85 -15.63 -17.23
C LYS A 132 -11.29 -16.41 -16.04
N ILE A 133 -10.80 -15.73 -15.06
CA ILE A 133 -10.42 -16.30 -13.76
C ILE A 133 -11.74 -16.51 -13.04
N ILE A 134 -12.32 -17.70 -13.24
CA ILE A 134 -13.63 -18.07 -12.66
C ILE A 134 -13.43 -18.22 -11.15
N LEU A 135 -14.19 -17.46 -10.39
CA LEU A 135 -14.39 -17.69 -8.97
C LEU A 135 -15.45 -18.76 -8.78
#